data_2092149eea0858798c298e5db61c8c7d
#
_entry.id   2092149eea0858798c298e5db61c8c7d
#
_cell.length_a   1.000
_cell.length_b   1.000
_cell.length_c   1.000
_cell.angle_alpha   90.00
_cell.angle_beta   90.00
_cell.angle_gamma   90.00
#
_symmetry.space_group_name_H-M   'P 1'
#
loop_
_entity.id
_entity.type
_entity.pdbx_description
1 polymer ?
#
loop_
_entity_poly.entity_id
_entity_poly.type
_entity_poly.pdbx_seq_one_letter_code
_entity_poly.pdbx_strand_id
1 'polypeptide(L)'
;MLSRFEGNQLKAEEIHRFSNDPVVLNGVLYWDIVRMMFEIKRSISLALAKGGFDAIGIDTWGVDFGLLDRRGNLMQNPVHYRDPHTVGVPEQVFKIIPKEEIYKKTGIQLMRFNTLYQLYYLAREEPALLTQADQFLLMPDLMAYFLTGEKVQNLEKAVDCPGGDGEGTRPSYHTG
;
A
#
# COMPACT_ATOMS: atom_id res chain seq x y z
N MET A 1 -1.76 5.21 17.45
CA MET A 1 -2.61 6.20 18.18
C MET A 1 -3.83 5.50 18.75
N LEU A 2 -4.25 5.80 19.95
CA LEU A 2 -5.57 5.44 20.48
C LEU A 2 -6.40 6.73 20.55
N SER A 3 -7.53 6.75 19.87
CA SER A 3 -8.38 7.94 19.81
C SER A 3 -9.72 7.66 20.49
N ARG A 4 -10.24 8.63 21.23
CA ARG A 4 -11.55 8.58 21.89
C ARG A 4 -12.33 9.83 21.53
N PHE A 5 -13.61 9.63 21.27
CA PHE A 5 -14.52 10.73 21.04
C PHE A 5 -15.30 10.99 22.34
N GLU A 6 -15.02 12.11 22.98
CA GLU A 6 -15.66 12.51 24.25
C GLU A 6 -16.43 13.83 24.04
N GLY A 7 -17.78 13.76 24.13
CA GLY A 7 -18.62 14.88 23.75
C GLY A 7 -18.45 15.24 22.28
N ASN A 8 -17.94 16.45 21.99
CA ASN A 8 -17.70 16.94 20.64
C ASN A 8 -16.20 17.10 20.32
N GLN A 9 -15.33 16.40 21.05
CA GLN A 9 -13.88 16.51 20.88
C GLN A 9 -13.24 15.12 20.66
N LEU A 10 -12.33 15.07 19.68
CA LEU A 10 -11.48 13.91 19.48
C LEU A 10 -10.21 14.05 20.34
N LYS A 11 -10.01 13.12 21.26
CA LYS A 11 -8.77 13.00 22.03
C LYS A 11 -7.94 11.88 21.46
N ALA A 12 -6.70 12.15 21.08
CA ALA A 12 -5.78 11.16 20.53
C ALA A 12 -4.54 11.03 21.42
N GLU A 13 -4.18 9.81 21.76
CA GLU A 13 -3.00 9.45 22.55
C GLU A 13 -2.06 8.57 21.70
N GLU A 14 -0.77 8.92 21.66
CA GLU A 14 0.23 8.01 21.11
C GLU A 14 0.50 6.91 22.11
N ILE A 15 0.14 5.68 21.76
CA ILE A 15 0.33 4.50 22.64
C ILE A 15 1.55 3.67 22.26
N HIS A 16 2.03 3.81 21.02
CA HIS A 16 3.20 3.10 20.53
C HIS A 16 3.80 3.81 19.34
N ARG A 17 5.12 3.80 19.25
CA ARG A 17 5.92 4.29 18.13
C ARG A 17 7.08 3.34 17.90
N PHE A 18 7.42 3.10 16.64
CA PHE A 18 8.56 2.29 16.25
C PHE A 18 9.21 2.87 14.99
N SER A 19 10.48 2.50 14.78
CA SER A 19 11.18 2.84 13.54
C SER A 19 10.67 1.98 12.40
N ASN A 20 10.51 2.61 11.22
CA ASN A 20 10.10 1.96 9.99
C ASN A 20 11.21 2.11 8.94
N ASP A 21 12.42 1.73 9.32
CA ASP A 21 13.58 1.81 8.43
C ASP A 21 13.52 0.69 7.37
N PRO A 22 13.91 0.99 6.12
CA PRO A 22 14.01 -0.04 5.09
C PRO A 22 15.15 -1.01 5.39
N VAL A 23 14.99 -2.25 4.96
CA VAL A 23 16.02 -3.29 5.06
C VAL A 23 16.67 -3.49 3.70
N VAL A 24 17.99 -3.51 3.65
CA VAL A 24 18.75 -3.81 2.43
C VAL A 24 19.08 -5.30 2.37
N LEU A 25 18.62 -5.97 1.32
CA LEU A 25 18.99 -7.36 1.01
C LEU A 25 19.44 -7.44 -0.44
N ASN A 26 20.65 -7.96 -0.67
CA ASN A 26 21.24 -8.08 -2.01
C ASN A 26 21.23 -6.77 -2.83
N GLY A 27 21.39 -5.64 -2.15
CA GLY A 27 21.40 -4.31 -2.79
C GLY A 27 20.02 -3.71 -3.08
N VAL A 28 18.93 -4.40 -2.75
CA VAL A 28 17.55 -3.93 -2.89
C VAL A 28 17.01 -3.47 -1.54
N LEU A 29 16.31 -2.33 -1.54
CA LEU A 29 15.62 -1.79 -0.37
C LEU A 29 14.24 -2.41 -0.25
N TYR A 30 13.92 -2.98 0.92
CA TYR A 30 12.61 -3.58 1.22
C TYR A 30 11.95 -2.95 2.43
N TRP A 31 10.63 -2.96 2.45
CA TRP A 31 9.85 -2.80 3.66
C TRP A 31 9.83 -4.11 4.45
N ASP A 32 10.11 -4.05 5.74
CA ASP A 32 10.00 -5.23 6.62
C ASP A 32 8.56 -5.40 7.11
N ILE A 33 7.73 -6.06 6.30
CA ILE A 33 6.31 -6.28 6.61
C ILE A 33 6.15 -7.13 7.86
N VAL A 34 7.02 -8.11 8.06
CA VAL A 34 6.95 -8.98 9.24
C VAL A 34 7.16 -8.19 10.52
N ARG A 35 8.15 -7.31 10.53
CA ARG A 35 8.40 -6.40 11.65
C ARG A 35 7.26 -5.41 11.85
N MET A 36 6.75 -4.80 10.79
CA MET A 36 5.61 -3.89 10.88
C MET A 36 4.40 -4.58 11.48
N MET A 37 4.05 -5.80 11.05
CA MET A 37 2.93 -6.56 11.61
C MET A 37 3.15 -6.93 13.07
N PHE A 38 4.38 -7.23 13.48
CA PHE A 38 4.71 -7.43 14.89
C PHE A 38 4.40 -6.16 15.72
N GLU A 39 4.84 -5.00 15.26
CA GLU A 39 4.63 -3.73 15.97
C GLU A 39 3.16 -3.28 15.97
N ILE A 40 2.42 -3.54 14.88
CA ILE A 40 0.97 -3.30 14.81
C ILE A 40 0.25 -4.16 15.84
N LYS A 41 0.52 -5.47 15.91
CA LYS A 41 -0.08 -6.38 16.90
C LYS A 41 0.27 -5.98 18.33
N ARG A 42 1.50 -5.52 18.57
CA ARG A 42 1.92 -4.95 19.86
C ARG A 42 1.10 -3.70 20.21
N SER A 43 0.90 -2.80 19.24
CA SER A 43 0.06 -1.60 19.44
C SER A 43 -1.38 -1.96 19.79
N ILE A 44 -1.94 -2.97 19.14
CA ILE A 44 -3.28 -3.51 19.45
C ILE A 44 -3.33 -4.02 20.88
N SER A 45 -2.35 -4.81 21.32
CA SER A 45 -2.27 -5.31 22.70
C SER A 45 -2.21 -4.18 23.73
N LEU A 46 -1.46 -3.12 23.45
CA LEU A 46 -1.38 -1.94 24.32
C LEU A 46 -2.72 -1.17 24.36
N ALA A 47 -3.44 -1.07 23.24
CA ALA A 47 -4.76 -0.46 23.20
C ALA A 47 -5.79 -1.26 24.01
N LEU A 48 -5.76 -2.59 23.90
CA LEU A 48 -6.63 -3.48 24.67
C LEU A 48 -6.38 -3.33 26.18
N ALA A 49 -5.13 -3.22 26.63
CA ALA A 49 -4.77 -2.98 28.02
C ALA A 49 -5.25 -1.61 28.54
N LYS A 50 -5.53 -0.66 27.67
CA LYS A 50 -6.08 0.68 28.01
C LYS A 50 -7.62 0.77 27.89
N GLY A 51 -8.31 -0.36 27.83
CA GLY A 51 -9.77 -0.44 27.77
C GLY A 51 -10.34 -0.75 26.39
N GLY A 52 -9.48 -1.07 25.42
CA GLY A 52 -9.91 -1.52 24.10
C GLY A 52 -10.29 -0.39 23.13
N PHE A 53 -10.89 -0.79 22.02
CA PHE A 53 -11.34 0.08 20.94
C PHE A 53 -12.46 -0.63 20.15
N ASP A 54 -13.30 0.14 19.48
CA ASP A 54 -14.42 -0.37 18.69
C ASP A 54 -14.03 -0.60 17.23
N ALA A 55 -13.03 0.15 16.73
CA ALA A 55 -12.59 0.10 15.33
C ALA A 55 -11.09 0.40 15.18
N ILE A 56 -10.51 -0.07 14.08
CA ILE A 56 -9.13 0.21 13.67
C ILE A 56 -9.18 0.90 12.31
N GLY A 57 -8.53 2.07 12.20
CA GLY A 57 -8.20 2.71 10.95
C GLY A 57 -6.73 2.51 10.63
N ILE A 58 -6.41 2.26 9.36
CA ILE A 58 -5.04 2.11 8.87
C ILE A 58 -4.77 3.21 7.85
N ASP A 59 -3.77 4.02 8.13
CA ASP A 59 -3.25 5.01 7.21
C ASP A 59 -1.76 4.76 6.98
N THR A 60 -1.34 4.79 5.73
CA THR A 60 0.03 4.50 5.32
C THR A 60 0.47 5.48 4.21
N TRP A 61 1.34 5.04 3.34
CA TRP A 61 1.76 5.75 2.13
C TRP A 61 1.19 5.07 0.88
N GLY A 62 1.15 5.80 -0.23
CA GLY A 62 0.79 5.26 -1.54
C GLY A 62 1.95 4.51 -2.21
N VAL A 63 1.72 4.11 -3.44
CA VAL A 63 2.63 3.55 -4.45
C VAL A 63 3.18 2.16 -4.22
N ASP A 64 3.48 1.76 -2.97
CA ASP A 64 4.04 0.45 -2.67
C ASP A 64 2.94 -0.59 -2.43
N PHE A 65 3.25 -1.83 -2.73
CA PHE A 65 2.30 -2.93 -2.70
C PHE A 65 2.97 -4.25 -2.35
N GLY A 66 2.15 -5.20 -1.89
CA GLY A 66 2.53 -6.60 -1.75
C GLY A 66 1.80 -7.49 -2.74
N LEU A 67 2.48 -8.56 -3.15
CA LEU A 67 1.90 -9.63 -3.97
C LEU A 67 1.66 -10.85 -3.09
N LEU A 68 0.46 -11.40 -3.17
CA LEU A 68 0.07 -12.62 -2.45
C LEU A 68 -0.09 -13.78 -3.42
N ASP A 69 0.31 -14.97 -2.96
CA ASP A 69 0.02 -16.22 -3.66
C ASP A 69 -1.44 -16.65 -3.46
N ARG A 70 -1.87 -17.74 -4.11
CA ARG A 70 -3.22 -18.32 -3.99
C ARG A 70 -3.58 -18.73 -2.56
N ARG A 71 -2.60 -18.98 -1.71
CA ARG A 71 -2.79 -19.33 -0.29
C ARG A 71 -2.91 -18.09 0.60
N GLY A 72 -2.68 -16.90 0.04
CA GLY A 72 -2.65 -15.64 0.77
C GLY A 72 -1.32 -15.34 1.46
N ASN A 73 -0.25 -16.06 1.12
CA ASN A 73 1.07 -15.75 1.65
C ASN A 73 1.69 -14.59 0.88
N LEU A 74 2.40 -13.71 1.59
CA LEU A 74 3.24 -12.69 0.98
C LEU A 74 4.39 -13.36 0.23
N MET A 75 4.48 -13.12 -1.07
CA MET A 75 5.48 -13.77 -1.94
C MET A 75 6.88 -13.23 -1.70
N GLN A 76 6.99 -11.94 -1.42
CA GLN A 76 8.22 -11.26 -1.00
C GLN A 76 7.88 -9.99 -0.24
N ASN A 77 8.81 -9.46 0.54
CA ASN A 77 8.65 -8.12 1.11
C ASN A 77 8.51 -7.09 -0.02
N PRO A 78 7.60 -6.11 0.08
CA PRO A 78 7.48 -5.03 -0.89
C PRO A 78 8.80 -4.26 -1.05
N VAL A 79 9.17 -3.99 -2.30
CA VAL A 79 10.30 -3.12 -2.59
C VAL A 79 9.95 -1.69 -2.18
N HIS A 80 10.87 -1.03 -1.51
CA HIS A 80 10.68 0.33 -1.03
C HIS A 80 10.69 1.33 -2.19
N TYR A 81 9.78 2.31 -2.21
CA TYR A 81 9.66 3.30 -3.30
C TYR A 81 10.93 4.13 -3.57
N ARG A 82 11.85 4.20 -2.60
CA ARG A 82 13.15 4.88 -2.79
C ARG A 82 14.21 3.99 -3.40
N ASP A 83 13.94 2.70 -3.57
CA ASP A 83 14.85 1.81 -4.27
C ASP A 83 15.09 2.30 -5.70
N PRO A 84 16.30 2.18 -6.24
CA PRO A 84 16.60 2.65 -7.59
C PRO A 84 16.07 1.77 -8.72
N HIS A 85 15.38 0.64 -8.46
CA HIS A 85 14.91 -0.32 -9.50
C HIS A 85 14.07 0.32 -10.60
N THR A 86 13.38 1.42 -10.32
CA THR A 86 12.56 2.14 -11.32
C THR A 86 13.30 3.28 -12.03
N VAL A 87 14.61 3.44 -11.83
CA VAL A 87 15.40 4.44 -12.56
C VAL A 87 15.41 4.10 -14.06
N GLY A 88 15.06 5.07 -14.90
CA GLY A 88 14.96 4.90 -16.36
C GLY A 88 13.71 4.14 -16.84
N VAL A 89 12.86 3.66 -15.93
CA VAL A 89 11.61 2.96 -16.28
C VAL A 89 10.57 3.92 -16.88
N PRO A 90 10.33 5.14 -16.31
CA PRO A 90 9.38 6.07 -16.91
C PRO A 90 9.65 6.35 -18.40
N GLU A 91 10.90 6.57 -18.78
CA GLU A 91 11.32 6.84 -20.15
C GLU A 91 11.03 5.66 -21.10
N GLN A 92 11.03 4.45 -20.58
CA GLN A 92 10.64 3.26 -21.36
C GLN A 92 9.12 3.18 -21.53
N VAL A 93 8.37 3.45 -20.46
CA VAL A 93 6.90 3.49 -20.53
C VAL A 93 6.41 4.60 -21.45
N PHE A 94 7.05 5.78 -21.45
CA PHE A 94 6.68 6.89 -22.33
C PHE A 94 6.88 6.61 -23.83
N LYS A 95 7.69 5.61 -24.18
CA LYS A 95 7.79 5.12 -25.57
C LYS A 95 6.58 4.29 -26.01
N ILE A 96 5.80 3.78 -25.04
CA ILE A 96 4.61 2.95 -25.27
C ILE A 96 3.35 3.82 -25.13
N ILE A 97 3.28 4.60 -24.06
CA ILE A 97 2.15 5.49 -23.75
C ILE A 97 2.72 6.89 -23.45
N PRO A 98 2.31 7.92 -24.20
CA PRO A 98 2.76 9.30 -23.94
C PRO A 98 2.43 9.74 -22.51
N LYS A 99 3.34 10.48 -21.87
CA LYS A 99 3.17 10.97 -20.50
C LYS A 99 1.89 11.80 -20.29
N GLU A 100 1.49 12.54 -21.33
CA GLU A 100 0.29 13.36 -21.33
C GLU A 100 -0.98 12.50 -21.24
N GLU A 101 -0.96 11.33 -21.88
CA GLU A 101 -2.06 10.37 -21.82
C GLU A 101 -2.14 9.72 -20.45
N ILE A 102 -0.99 9.33 -19.86
CA ILE A 102 -0.93 8.80 -18.51
C ILE A 102 -1.50 9.82 -17.53
N TYR A 103 -1.03 11.07 -17.60
CA TYR A 103 -1.52 12.13 -16.72
C TYR A 103 -3.01 12.41 -16.91
N LYS A 104 -3.49 12.43 -18.16
CA LYS A 104 -4.91 12.67 -18.47
C LYS A 104 -5.81 11.59 -17.86
N LYS A 105 -5.34 10.33 -17.81
CA LYS A 105 -6.11 9.21 -17.26
C LYS A 105 -6.05 9.13 -15.73
N THR A 106 -4.92 9.48 -15.14
CA THR A 106 -4.67 9.27 -13.71
C THR A 106 -4.82 10.54 -12.86
N GLY A 107 -4.58 11.71 -13.46
CA GLY A 107 -4.48 12.97 -12.72
C GLY A 107 -3.30 13.08 -11.77
N ILE A 108 -2.39 12.10 -11.78
CA ILE A 108 -1.31 11.96 -10.79
C ILE A 108 0.00 12.50 -11.34
N GLN A 109 0.78 13.16 -10.49
CA GLN A 109 2.13 13.58 -10.84
C GLN A 109 2.99 12.37 -11.20
N LEU A 110 3.69 12.47 -12.35
CA LEU A 110 4.55 11.41 -12.86
C LEU A 110 5.87 11.37 -12.09
N MET A 111 5.93 10.50 -11.10
CA MET A 111 7.12 10.26 -10.28
C MET A 111 7.64 8.85 -10.56
N ARG A 112 8.97 8.67 -10.67
CA ARG A 112 9.58 7.37 -11.03
C ARG A 112 9.15 6.20 -10.15
N PHE A 113 8.73 6.46 -8.92
CA PHE A 113 8.32 5.45 -7.94
C PHE A 113 6.82 5.10 -8.02
N ASN A 114 6.03 5.72 -8.92
CA ASN A 114 4.61 5.38 -9.02
C ASN A 114 4.44 3.89 -9.35
N THR A 115 3.37 3.30 -8.83
CA THR A 115 3.04 1.88 -8.95
C THR A 115 3.10 1.36 -10.39
N LEU A 116 2.68 2.19 -11.38
CA LEU A 116 2.78 1.86 -12.81
C LEU A 116 4.19 1.44 -13.20
N TYR A 117 5.19 2.22 -12.79
CA TYR A 117 6.58 1.95 -13.18
C TYR A 117 7.16 0.78 -12.43
N GLN A 118 6.76 0.56 -11.17
CA GLN A 118 7.11 -0.62 -10.41
C GLN A 118 6.53 -1.90 -11.05
N LEU A 119 5.26 -1.88 -11.44
CA LEU A 119 4.61 -3.01 -12.12
C LEU A 119 5.23 -3.26 -13.51
N TYR A 120 5.56 -2.21 -14.26
CA TYR A 120 6.24 -2.36 -15.54
C TYR A 120 7.64 -2.98 -15.37
N TYR A 121 8.39 -2.58 -14.34
CA TYR A 121 9.66 -3.18 -13.99
C TYR A 121 9.49 -4.69 -13.72
N LEU A 122 8.56 -5.05 -12.83
CA LEU A 122 8.28 -6.46 -12.50
C LEU A 122 7.86 -7.27 -13.72
N ALA A 123 7.04 -6.71 -14.60
CA ALA A 123 6.59 -7.41 -15.82
C ALA A 123 7.75 -7.74 -16.76
N ARG A 124 8.81 -6.93 -16.75
CA ARG A 124 10.00 -7.12 -17.59
C ARG A 124 11.07 -7.97 -16.94
N GLU A 125 11.41 -7.67 -15.69
CA GLU A 125 12.57 -8.24 -15.02
C GLU A 125 12.21 -9.49 -14.18
N GLU A 126 10.96 -9.52 -13.66
CA GLU A 126 10.49 -10.61 -12.80
C GLU A 126 9.09 -11.13 -13.21
N PRO A 127 8.86 -11.48 -14.50
CA PRO A 127 7.54 -11.87 -14.99
C PRO A 127 6.95 -13.08 -14.27
N ALA A 128 7.80 -13.98 -13.78
CA ALA A 128 7.37 -15.16 -13.02
C ALA A 128 6.67 -14.78 -11.70
N LEU A 129 7.14 -13.72 -11.04
CA LEU A 129 6.54 -13.21 -9.80
C LEU A 129 5.10 -12.75 -10.05
N LEU A 130 4.88 -11.93 -11.10
CA LEU A 130 3.53 -11.47 -11.47
C LEU A 130 2.62 -12.63 -11.91
N THR A 131 3.15 -13.60 -12.66
CA THR A 131 2.36 -14.76 -13.14
C THR A 131 1.89 -15.66 -12.00
N GLN A 132 2.67 -15.74 -10.92
CA GLN A 132 2.35 -16.56 -9.76
C GLN A 132 1.49 -15.81 -8.72
N ALA A 133 1.44 -14.48 -8.81
CA ALA A 133 0.63 -13.67 -7.92
C ALA A 133 -0.87 -13.90 -8.17
N ASP A 134 -1.61 -14.07 -7.09
CA ASP A 134 -3.08 -14.17 -7.10
C ASP A 134 -3.73 -12.83 -6.78
N GLN A 135 -3.09 -12.06 -5.89
CA GLN A 135 -3.59 -10.77 -5.44
C GLN A 135 -2.48 -9.74 -5.40
N PHE A 136 -2.87 -8.52 -5.73
CA PHE A 136 -2.11 -7.30 -5.57
C PHE A 136 -2.80 -6.43 -4.52
N LEU A 137 -2.10 -6.05 -3.44
CA LEU A 137 -2.66 -5.19 -2.40
C LEU A 137 -1.71 -4.01 -2.13
N LEU A 138 -2.25 -2.80 -2.16
CA LEU A 138 -1.53 -1.61 -1.69
C LEU A 138 -1.23 -1.73 -0.19
N MET A 139 -0.25 -0.99 0.30
CA MET A 139 0.25 -1.14 1.67
C MET A 139 -0.83 -1.12 2.76
N PRO A 140 -1.81 -0.19 2.79
CA PRO A 140 -2.84 -0.21 3.83
C PRO A 140 -3.76 -1.43 3.73
N ASP A 141 -4.08 -1.86 2.50
CA ASP A 141 -4.92 -3.03 2.26
C ASP A 141 -4.18 -4.32 2.62
N LEU A 142 -2.87 -4.37 2.37
CA LEU A 142 -2.01 -5.47 2.79
C LEU A 142 -1.97 -5.59 4.32
N MET A 143 -1.82 -4.47 5.05
CA MET A 143 -1.86 -4.45 6.51
C MET A 143 -3.23 -4.87 7.04
N ALA A 144 -4.32 -4.37 6.45
CA ALA A 144 -5.68 -4.75 6.80
C ALA A 144 -5.91 -6.25 6.56
N TYR A 145 -5.46 -6.77 5.43
CA TYR A 145 -5.53 -8.20 5.12
C TYR A 145 -4.86 -9.06 6.19
N PHE A 146 -3.64 -8.73 6.61
CA PHE A 146 -2.95 -9.51 7.65
C PHE A 146 -3.57 -9.41 9.05
N LEU A 147 -4.47 -8.45 9.28
CA LEU A 147 -5.25 -8.36 10.53
C LEU A 147 -6.58 -9.10 10.45
N THR A 148 -7.24 -9.08 9.29
CA THR A 148 -8.63 -9.54 9.13
C THR A 148 -8.77 -10.85 8.35
N GLY A 149 -7.81 -11.17 7.49
CA GLY A 149 -7.91 -12.25 6.50
C GLY A 149 -8.72 -11.88 5.24
N GLU A 150 -9.31 -10.67 5.20
CA GLU A 150 -10.14 -10.22 4.10
C GLU A 150 -9.34 -9.52 3.01
N LYS A 151 -9.41 -10.02 1.78
CA LYS A 151 -8.72 -9.48 0.60
C LYS A 151 -9.58 -8.37 -0.04
N VAL A 152 -9.63 -7.23 0.60
CA VAL A 152 -10.37 -6.05 0.12
C VAL A 152 -9.38 -5.00 -0.39
N GLN A 153 -9.64 -4.42 -1.55
CA GLN A 153 -8.87 -3.32 -2.11
C GLN A 153 -9.66 -2.03 -1.98
N ASN A 154 -9.05 -1.00 -1.39
CA ASN A 154 -9.67 0.31 -1.27
C ASN A 154 -9.55 1.05 -2.61
N LEU A 155 -10.69 1.30 -3.26
CA LEU A 155 -10.77 1.97 -4.56
C LEU A 155 -10.25 3.41 -4.53
N GLU A 156 -10.34 4.12 -3.41
CA GLU A 156 -9.83 5.49 -3.31
C GLU A 156 -8.31 5.56 -3.46
N LYS A 157 -7.59 4.50 -3.07
CA LYS A 157 -6.13 4.41 -3.23
C LYS A 157 -5.71 3.78 -4.57
N ALA A 158 -6.62 3.11 -5.25
CA ALA A 158 -6.38 2.57 -6.60
C ALA A 158 -6.22 3.69 -7.66
N VAL A 159 -6.59 4.93 -7.34
CA VAL A 159 -6.33 6.10 -8.20
C VAL A 159 -4.82 6.37 -8.33
N ASP A 160 -4.02 5.97 -7.35
CA ASP A 160 -2.55 6.00 -7.46
C ASP A 160 -1.99 4.92 -8.40
N CYS A 161 -2.85 3.98 -8.83
CA CYS A 161 -2.52 2.95 -9.82
C CYS A 161 -3.19 3.30 -11.15
N PRO A 162 -2.45 3.29 -12.28
CA PRO A 162 -3.06 3.50 -13.59
C PRO A 162 -3.89 2.27 -13.97
N GLY A 163 -5.17 2.43 -13.96
CA GLY A 163 -6.15 1.37 -14.27
C GLY A 163 -7.56 1.70 -13.81
N GLY A 164 -7.73 2.69 -12.96
CA GLY A 164 -9.04 3.27 -12.69
C GLY A 164 -9.49 4.12 -13.87
N ASP A 165 -10.64 3.83 -14.42
CA ASP A 165 -11.36 4.65 -15.39
C ASP A 165 -11.48 6.06 -14.79
N GLY A 166 -10.75 7.01 -15.38
CA GLY A 166 -10.67 8.40 -14.95
C GLY A 166 -11.96 9.22 -15.12
N GLU A 167 -13.12 8.57 -15.07
CA GLU A 167 -14.41 9.22 -14.91
C GLU A 167 -14.75 9.18 -13.42
N GLY A 168 -14.42 10.30 -12.74
CA GLY A 168 -14.67 10.54 -11.33
C GLY A 168 -16.14 10.56 -10.94
N THR A 169 -16.78 9.41 -10.97
CA THR A 169 -18.00 9.16 -10.22
C THR A 169 -17.62 8.63 -8.84
N ARG A 170 -17.54 9.56 -7.87
CA ARG A 170 -17.50 9.17 -6.45
C ARG A 170 -18.68 8.23 -6.19
N PRO A 171 -18.47 7.01 -5.67
CA PRO A 171 -19.58 6.19 -5.22
C PRO A 171 -20.31 6.96 -4.12
N SER A 172 -21.59 7.21 -4.31
CA SER A 172 -22.45 7.72 -3.25
C SER A 172 -22.62 6.61 -2.20
N TYR A 173 -21.99 6.77 -1.06
CA TYR A 173 -22.26 5.90 0.08
C TYR A 173 -23.67 6.19 0.61
N HIS A 174 -24.59 5.29 0.37
CA HIS A 174 -25.86 5.24 1.11
C HIS A 174 -25.55 4.63 2.47
N THR A 175 -25.59 5.49 3.50
CA THR A 175 -25.71 5.05 4.88
C THR A 175 -27.12 4.52 5.08
N GLY A 176 -27.26 3.20 5.22
CA GLY A 176 -28.43 2.50 5.74
C GLY A 176 -28.14 2.06 7.16
#